data_cf48125004cee26fe72cf6f37c5a594c
#
_entry.id   cf48125004cee26fe72cf6f37c5a594c
#
_cell.length_a   1.000
_cell.length_b   1.000
_cell.length_c   1.000
_cell.angle_alpha   90.00
_cell.angle_beta   90.00
_cell.angle_gamma   90.00
#
_symmetry.space_group_name_H-M   'P 1'
#
loop_
_entity.id
_entity.type
_entity.pdbx_description
1 polymer ?
#
loop_
_entity_poly.entity_id
_entity_poly.type
_entity_poly.pdbx_seq_one_letter_code
_entity_poly.pdbx_strand_id
1 'polypeptide(L)' 'MLTRALAKAFAPEISVNSVAPGVILSSREEPRTQDMIAATPAKRSGTPEEVADAVLYFLKASNFTTGQVLAVDGGLSQR' A
#
# COMPACT_ATOMS: atom_id res chain seq x y z
N MET A 1 5.20 -14.06 -6.03
CA MET A 1 4.34 -13.24 -5.19
C MET A 1 2.88 -13.54 -5.46
N LEU A 2 2.08 -13.61 -4.42
CA LEU A 2 0.66 -14.01 -4.51
C LEU A 2 -0.17 -13.09 -5.40
N THR A 3 0.03 -11.77 -5.29
CA THR A 3 -0.72 -10.80 -6.10
C THR A 3 -0.56 -11.07 -7.60
N ARG A 4 0.67 -11.30 -8.05
CA ARG A 4 0.94 -11.59 -9.46
C ARG A 4 0.33 -12.90 -9.90
N ALA A 5 0.45 -13.93 -9.06
CA ALA A 5 -0.10 -15.25 -9.36
C ALA A 5 -1.62 -15.20 -9.50
N LEU A 6 -2.29 -14.50 -8.57
CA LEU A 6 -3.75 -14.35 -8.64
C LEU A 6 -4.18 -13.50 -9.82
N ALA A 7 -3.41 -12.44 -10.15
CA ALA A 7 -3.70 -11.59 -11.29
C ALA A 7 -3.67 -12.41 -12.59
N LYS A 8 -2.66 -13.25 -12.75
CA LYS A 8 -2.58 -14.14 -13.93
C LYS A 8 -3.72 -15.15 -13.97
N ALA A 9 -4.04 -15.73 -12.81
CA ALA A 9 -5.05 -16.79 -12.74
C ALA A 9 -6.46 -16.26 -13.07
N PHE A 10 -6.76 -15.02 -12.70
CA PHE A 10 -8.10 -14.46 -12.84
C PHE A 10 -8.26 -13.51 -14.02
N ALA A 11 -7.20 -13.23 -14.76
CA ALA A 11 -7.29 -12.41 -15.96
C ALA A 11 -8.05 -13.18 -17.06
N PRO A 12 -8.81 -12.50 -17.91
CA PRO A 12 -9.08 -11.06 -17.92
C PRO A 12 -10.30 -10.63 -17.10
N GLU A 13 -11.00 -11.57 -16.48
CA GLU A 13 -12.31 -11.29 -15.85
C GLU A 13 -12.18 -10.47 -14.58
N ILE A 14 -11.11 -10.71 -13.79
CA ILE A 14 -10.92 -10.06 -12.50
C ILE A 14 -9.52 -9.46 -12.45
N SER A 15 -9.41 -8.19 -12.05
CA SER A 15 -8.13 -7.58 -11.74
C SER A 15 -7.80 -7.79 -10.26
N VAL A 16 -6.53 -8.07 -9.97
CA VAL A 16 -6.04 -8.32 -8.61
C VAL A 16 -4.84 -7.43 -8.36
N ASN A 17 -4.98 -6.52 -7.40
CA ASN A 17 -3.93 -5.60 -6.99
C ASN A 17 -3.85 -5.58 -5.48
N SER A 18 -2.76 -5.03 -4.95
CA SER A 18 -2.61 -4.90 -3.50
C SER A 18 -2.01 -3.56 -3.13
N VAL A 19 -2.24 -3.15 -1.89
CA VAL A 19 -1.68 -1.94 -1.31
C VAL A 19 -0.79 -2.36 -0.14
N ALA A 20 0.43 -1.82 -0.10
CA ALA A 20 1.38 -2.09 0.97
C ALA A 20 1.58 -0.81 1.78
N PRO A 21 0.90 -0.66 2.93
CA PRO A 21 1.07 0.54 3.75
C PRO A 21 2.38 0.50 4.53
N GLY A 22 2.91 1.70 4.83
CA GLY A 22 4.03 1.84 5.75
C GLY A 22 3.53 2.04 7.18
N VAL A 23 4.15 2.98 7.89
CA VAL A 23 3.75 3.31 9.26
C VAL A 23 2.47 4.13 9.21
N ILE A 24 1.39 3.57 9.72
CA ILE A 24 0.09 4.23 9.77
C ILE A 24 -0.22 4.54 11.23
N LEU A 25 -0.62 5.77 11.50
CA LEU A 25 -0.95 6.20 12.84
C LEU A 25 -2.12 5.38 13.36
N SER A 26 -1.91 4.72 14.49
CA SER A 26 -2.94 3.95 15.17
C SER A 26 -3.15 4.51 16.57
N SER A 27 -4.18 4.02 17.25
CA SER A 27 -4.45 4.42 18.65
C SER A 27 -3.40 3.94 19.63
N ARG A 28 -2.49 3.07 19.21
CA ARG A 28 -1.37 2.59 20.02
C ARG A 28 -0.07 3.20 19.55
N GLU A 29 0.57 3.99 20.41
CA GLU A 29 1.93 4.42 20.18
C GLU A 29 2.88 3.42 20.81
N GLU A 30 3.71 2.79 19.98
CA GLU A 30 4.79 1.93 20.43
C GLU A 30 6.11 2.64 20.19
N PRO A 31 7.13 2.41 21.06
CA PRO A 31 8.43 3.04 20.85
C PRO A 31 9.03 2.81 19.46
N ARG A 32 8.78 1.63 18.89
CA ARG A 32 9.26 1.28 17.53
C ARG A 32 8.64 2.15 16.45
N THR A 33 7.44 2.68 16.68
CA THR A 33 6.77 3.55 15.73
C THR A 33 7.57 4.81 15.46
N GLN A 34 8.13 5.42 16.53
CA GLN A 34 8.92 6.63 16.39
C GLN A 34 10.19 6.38 15.56
N ASP A 35 10.85 5.25 15.78
CA ASP A 35 12.04 4.88 15.02
C ASP A 35 11.70 4.68 13.53
N MET A 36 10.57 4.05 13.25
CA MET A 36 10.13 3.81 11.88
C MET A 36 9.75 5.11 11.19
N ILE A 37 9.11 6.04 11.90
CA ILE A 37 8.79 7.36 11.36
C ILE A 37 10.08 8.10 11.01
N ALA A 38 11.06 8.07 11.90
CA ALA A 38 12.35 8.72 11.66
C ALA A 38 13.07 8.13 10.44
N ALA A 39 12.92 6.82 10.19
CA ALA A 39 13.51 6.15 9.05
C ALA A 39 12.72 6.38 7.75
N THR A 40 11.48 6.85 7.84
CA THR A 40 10.63 7.10 6.67
C THR A 40 11.07 8.39 5.99
N PRO A 41 11.37 8.39 4.69
CA PRO A 41 11.77 9.62 3.99
C PRO A 41 10.79 10.78 4.13
N ALA A 42 9.49 10.51 4.16
CA ALA A 42 8.48 11.54 4.35
C ALA A 42 8.46 12.11 5.77
N LYS A 43 9.16 11.47 6.73
CA LYS A 43 9.31 11.92 8.12
C LYS A 43 8.00 12.07 8.87
N ARG A 44 7.01 11.29 8.50
CA ARG A 44 5.72 11.24 9.19
C ARG A 44 5.09 9.87 8.99
N SER A 45 4.09 9.56 9.81
CA SER A 45 3.23 8.40 9.55
C SER A 45 2.21 8.77 8.47
N GLY A 46 1.70 7.76 7.77
CA GLY A 46 0.56 7.94 6.90
C GLY A 46 -0.74 7.94 7.69
N THR A 47 -1.83 8.18 7.00
CA THR A 47 -3.17 8.14 7.59
C THR A 47 -3.97 7.00 6.95
N PRO A 48 -4.99 6.46 7.66
CA PRO A 48 -5.88 5.48 7.05
C PRO A 48 -6.52 5.99 5.76
N GLU A 49 -6.82 7.28 5.68
CA GLU A 49 -7.42 7.90 4.49
C GLU A 49 -6.48 7.83 3.29
N GLU A 50 -5.18 8.00 3.51
CA GLU A 50 -4.20 7.91 2.44
C GLU A 50 -4.12 6.48 1.88
N VAL A 51 -4.23 5.47 2.73
CA VAL A 51 -4.29 4.08 2.30
C VAL A 51 -5.61 3.80 1.56
N ALA A 52 -6.71 4.34 2.08
CA ALA A 52 -8.02 4.19 1.44
C ALA A 52 -8.06 4.81 0.05
N ASP A 53 -7.39 5.94 -0.15
CA ASP A 53 -7.29 6.58 -1.48
C ASP A 53 -6.65 5.65 -2.50
N ALA A 54 -5.61 4.91 -2.09
CA ALA A 54 -4.95 3.95 -2.97
C ALA A 54 -5.89 2.79 -3.33
N VAL A 55 -6.64 2.29 -2.36
CA VAL A 55 -7.63 1.24 -2.60
C VAL A 55 -8.71 1.74 -3.58
N LEU A 56 -9.20 2.95 -3.37
CA LEU A 56 -10.20 3.55 -4.26
C LEU A 56 -9.67 3.70 -5.68
N TYR A 57 -8.40 4.02 -5.85
CA TYR A 57 -7.80 4.08 -7.18
C TYR A 57 -7.96 2.73 -7.90
N PHE A 58 -7.61 1.64 -7.23
CA PHE A 58 -7.75 0.31 -7.86
C PHE A 58 -9.20 -0.07 -8.13
N LEU A 59 -10.14 0.36 -7.28
CA LEU A 59 -11.55 0.08 -7.51
C LEU A 59 -12.09 0.80 -8.73
N LYS A 60 -11.54 1.98 -9.05
CA LYS A 60 -11.96 2.79 -10.21
C LYS A 60 -11.15 2.49 -11.46
N ALA A 61 -9.97 1.91 -11.32
CA ALA A 61 -9.10 1.62 -12.43
C ALA A 61 -9.72 0.59 -13.37
N SER A 62 -9.32 0.65 -14.63
CA SER A 62 -9.75 -0.37 -15.58
C SER A 62 -9.10 -1.70 -15.22
N ASN A 63 -9.68 -2.80 -15.71
CA ASN A 63 -9.12 -4.13 -15.48
C ASN A 63 -7.79 -4.37 -16.22
N PHE A 64 -7.33 -3.39 -16.99
CA PHE A 64 -6.00 -3.43 -17.57
C PHE A 64 -4.90 -3.18 -16.54
N THR A 65 -5.26 -2.58 -15.40
CA THR A 65 -4.38 -2.43 -14.24
C THR A 65 -4.57 -3.65 -13.33
N THR A 66 -3.62 -4.56 -13.37
CA THR A 66 -3.69 -5.78 -12.58
C THR A 66 -2.28 -6.26 -12.22
N GLY A 67 -2.16 -7.02 -11.16
CA GLY A 67 -0.88 -7.60 -10.73
C GLY A 67 0.04 -6.60 -10.05
N GLN A 68 -0.44 -5.43 -9.65
CA GLN A 68 0.38 -4.36 -9.11
C GLN A 68 0.33 -4.33 -7.58
N VAL A 69 1.44 -3.89 -7.00
CA VAL A 69 1.53 -3.60 -5.57
C VAL A 69 1.89 -2.12 -5.46
N LEU A 70 1.01 -1.35 -4.84
CA LEU A 70 1.24 0.08 -4.63
C LEU A 70 1.68 0.31 -3.19
N ALA A 71 2.92 0.76 -3.00
CA ALA A 71 3.43 1.10 -1.68
C ALA A 71 2.93 2.49 -1.30
N VAL A 72 2.28 2.59 -0.14
CA VAL A 72 1.83 3.86 0.44
C VAL A 72 2.55 4.00 1.77
N ASP A 73 3.82 4.35 1.71
CA ASP A 73 4.74 4.20 2.83
C ASP A 73 5.68 5.40 3.04
N GLY A 74 5.40 6.52 2.40
CA GLY A 74 6.25 7.70 2.53
C GLY A 74 7.68 7.50 2.05
N GLY A 75 7.92 6.49 1.24
CA GLY A 75 9.25 6.17 0.71
C GLY A 75 10.03 5.16 1.54
N LEU A 76 9.44 4.60 2.59
CA LEU A 76 10.14 3.71 3.52
C LEU A 76 10.81 2.53 2.79
N SER A 77 10.14 1.93 1.82
CA SER A 77 10.67 0.79 1.07
C SER A 77 11.80 1.18 0.11
N GLN A 78 12.00 2.46 -0.13
CA GLN A 78 13.00 2.98 -1.05
C GLN A 78 14.26 3.53 -0.36
N ARG A 79 14.27 3.55 0.96
CA ARG A 79 15.41 4.06 1.72
C ARG A 79 16.62 3.15 1.63
#